data_da689f5608e73bd3b149d2f8878dc9a8
#
_entry.id   da689f5608e73bd3b149d2f8878dc9a8
#
_cell.length_a   1.000
_cell.length_b   1.000
_cell.length_c   1.000
_cell.angle_alpha   90.00
_cell.angle_beta   90.00
_cell.angle_gamma   90.00
#
_symmetry.space_group_name_H-M   'P 1'
#
loop_
_entity.id
_entity.type
_entity.pdbx_description
1 polymer ?
#
loop_
_entity_poly.entity_id
_entity_poly.type
_entity_poly.pdbx_seq_one_letter_code
_entity_poly.pdbx_strand_id
1 'polypeptide(L)'
;VNFSNLYVDNVKDENVKVGAVGGLYTKIPVSKGLSIQPEILYNMKGAQVNYNSLFGSGKYRYNFNYIEIPVSLVINVAKKFNVLAGGYSAFLTSAKVKDVDANGNINGVTTLNKDNFESFDYGLVGGLGFDIENTNIGLRYSYGLKNIGKDGSLSGNLLRDAKNSVISLTIGFAL
;
A
#
# COMPACT_ATOMS: atom_id res chain seq x y z
N VAL A 1 2.07 4.24 9.18
CA VAL A 1 2.99 4.52 8.07
C VAL A 1 3.10 3.28 7.20
N ASN A 2 3.28 3.43 5.90
CA ASN A 2 3.55 2.32 5.01
C ASN A 2 4.84 2.54 4.21
N PHE A 3 5.44 1.44 3.80
CA PHE A 3 6.58 1.33 2.91
C PHE A 3 6.12 0.52 1.71
N SER A 4 5.86 1.20 0.60
CA SER A 4 5.32 0.59 -0.60
C SER A 4 6.35 0.52 -1.71
N ASN A 5 6.27 -0.55 -2.49
CA ASN A 5 6.99 -0.71 -3.74
C ASN A 5 6.03 -1.29 -4.78
N LEU A 6 6.38 -1.11 -6.06
CA LEU A 6 5.75 -1.80 -7.16
C LEU A 6 6.65 -2.97 -7.54
N TYR A 7 6.17 -4.19 -7.35
CA TYR A 7 6.91 -5.36 -7.78
C TYR A 7 6.78 -5.51 -9.29
N VAL A 8 7.90 -5.40 -10.00
CA VAL A 8 8.02 -5.60 -11.46
C VAL A 8 9.10 -6.64 -11.71
N ASP A 9 8.79 -7.73 -12.42
CA ASP A 9 9.68 -8.89 -12.58
C ASP A 9 11.06 -8.57 -13.21
N ASN A 10 11.24 -7.42 -13.87
CA ASN A 10 12.43 -7.11 -14.66
C ASN A 10 13.10 -5.76 -14.35
N VAL A 11 12.72 -5.03 -13.29
CA VAL A 11 13.30 -3.73 -12.94
C VAL A 11 14.08 -3.83 -11.63
N LYS A 12 15.39 -3.53 -11.69
CA LYS A 12 16.31 -3.67 -10.52
C LYS A 12 16.47 -2.39 -9.69
N ASP A 13 15.95 -1.24 -10.11
CA ASP A 13 16.19 0.07 -9.48
C ASP A 13 14.92 0.67 -8.82
N GLU A 14 14.01 -0.17 -8.37
CA GLU A 14 12.84 0.28 -7.64
C GLU A 14 13.18 0.63 -6.20
N ASN A 15 12.87 1.86 -5.81
CA ASN A 15 13.06 2.31 -4.45
C ASN A 15 11.74 2.37 -3.69
N VAL A 16 11.82 1.94 -2.44
CA VAL A 16 10.70 1.98 -1.50
C VAL A 16 10.20 3.41 -1.33
N LYS A 17 8.89 3.60 -1.50
CA LYS A 17 8.22 4.85 -1.22
C LYS A 17 7.58 4.81 0.17
N VAL A 18 7.90 5.79 0.99
CA VAL A 18 7.20 6.00 2.27
C VAL A 18 5.85 6.66 2.00
N GLY A 19 4.80 6.10 2.57
CA GLY A 19 3.43 6.59 2.46
C GLY A 19 2.69 6.59 3.79
N ALA A 20 1.43 7.02 3.75
CA ALA A 20 0.53 7.00 4.89
C ALA A 20 -0.60 5.99 4.67
N VAL A 21 -1.04 5.37 5.75
CA VAL A 21 -2.25 4.56 5.80
C VAL A 21 -3.03 4.94 7.05
N GLY A 22 -4.34 5.12 6.92
CA GLY A 22 -5.23 5.44 8.03
C GLY A 22 -6.66 5.08 7.72
N GLY A 23 -7.45 4.78 8.75
CA GLY A 23 -8.84 4.40 8.60
C GLY A 23 -9.42 3.80 9.87
N LEU A 24 -10.45 3.02 9.70
CA LEU A 24 -11.22 2.40 10.77
C LEU A 24 -11.19 0.88 10.64
N TYR A 25 -11.24 0.18 11.76
CA TYR A 25 -11.39 -1.26 11.81
C TYR A 25 -12.30 -1.66 12.96
N THR A 26 -12.83 -2.87 12.89
CA THR A 26 -13.51 -3.50 14.01
C THR A 26 -13.04 -4.94 14.14
N LYS A 27 -12.97 -5.45 15.38
CA LYS A 27 -12.71 -6.86 15.65
C LYS A 27 -14.02 -7.52 16.11
N ILE A 28 -14.52 -8.46 15.32
CA ILE A 28 -15.73 -9.22 15.60
C ILE A 28 -15.32 -10.61 16.13
N PRO A 29 -15.49 -10.90 17.42
CA PRO A 29 -15.15 -12.21 17.97
C PRO A 29 -16.03 -13.31 17.35
N VAL A 30 -15.39 -14.39 16.88
CA VAL A 30 -16.08 -15.57 16.35
C VAL A 30 -16.01 -16.72 17.33
N SER A 31 -14.86 -16.89 17.97
CA SER A 31 -14.65 -17.90 19.02
C SER A 31 -13.53 -17.45 19.96
N LYS A 32 -13.23 -18.28 20.99
CA LYS A 32 -12.13 -18.01 21.89
C LYS A 32 -10.79 -17.93 21.13
N GLY A 33 -10.24 -16.73 21.02
CA GLY A 33 -8.97 -16.47 20.35
C GLY A 33 -9.06 -16.29 18.82
N LEU A 34 -10.25 -16.28 18.23
CA LEU A 34 -10.47 -16.05 16.80
C LEU A 34 -11.45 -14.89 16.58
N SER A 35 -11.07 -13.96 15.74
CA SER A 35 -11.91 -12.82 15.33
C SER A 35 -11.85 -12.60 13.83
N ILE A 36 -12.89 -11.99 13.27
CA ILE A 36 -12.88 -11.40 11.91
C ILE A 36 -12.66 -9.91 12.06
N GLN A 37 -11.75 -9.36 11.25
CA GLN A 37 -11.41 -7.94 11.29
C GLN A 37 -11.63 -7.30 9.91
N PRO A 38 -12.83 -6.77 9.63
CA PRO A 38 -13.05 -5.88 8.50
C PRO A 38 -12.51 -4.47 8.80
N GLU A 39 -11.99 -3.83 7.74
CA GLU A 39 -11.39 -2.50 7.81
C GLU A 39 -11.81 -1.65 6.62
N ILE A 40 -11.75 -0.34 6.77
CA ILE A 40 -11.80 0.62 5.68
C ILE A 40 -10.64 1.59 5.85
N LEU A 41 -9.73 1.61 4.87
CA LEU A 41 -8.47 2.34 4.94
C LEU A 41 -8.30 3.25 3.74
N TYR A 42 -7.79 4.46 3.96
CA TYR A 42 -7.17 5.28 2.93
C TYR A 42 -5.67 4.95 2.90
N ASN A 43 -5.19 4.44 1.78
CA ASN A 43 -3.83 3.91 1.66
C ASN A 43 -3.07 4.58 0.51
N MET A 44 -1.96 5.26 0.81
CA MET A 44 -1.08 5.94 -0.14
C MET A 44 0.06 5.02 -0.57
N LYS A 45 -0.16 4.24 -1.62
CA LYS A 45 0.81 3.31 -2.20
C LYS A 45 1.62 3.95 -3.34
N GLY A 46 2.60 3.24 -3.86
CA GLY A 46 3.36 3.61 -5.05
C GLY A 46 4.81 3.17 -5.02
N ALA A 47 5.60 3.77 -5.89
CA ALA A 47 7.04 3.52 -5.99
C ALA A 47 7.81 4.82 -6.26
N GLN A 48 9.11 4.75 -6.11
CA GLN A 48 10.03 5.81 -6.44
C GLN A 48 11.04 5.28 -7.46
N VAL A 49 11.25 6.02 -8.54
CA VAL A 49 12.25 5.71 -9.58
C VAL A 49 13.26 6.85 -9.60
N ASN A 50 14.53 6.53 -9.44
CA ASN A 50 15.60 7.51 -9.56
C ASN A 50 15.95 7.73 -11.04
N TYR A 51 16.23 8.96 -11.42
CA TYR A 51 16.82 9.28 -12.70
C TYR A 51 18.14 10.04 -12.54
N ASN A 52 19.07 9.77 -13.44
CA ASN A 52 20.33 10.50 -13.53
C ASN A 52 20.56 10.83 -15.00
N SER A 53 20.58 12.11 -15.34
CA SER A 53 20.78 12.59 -16.71
C SER A 53 21.88 13.64 -16.75
N LEU A 54 22.35 13.97 -17.96
CA LEU A 54 23.33 15.04 -18.17
C LEU A 54 22.86 16.43 -17.70
N PHE A 55 21.55 16.60 -17.51
CA PHE A 55 20.92 17.85 -17.08
C PHE A 55 20.50 17.87 -15.62
N GLY A 56 20.80 16.79 -14.85
CA GLY A 56 20.49 16.71 -13.43
C GLY A 56 20.06 15.32 -12.97
N SER A 57 20.08 15.12 -11.67
CA SER A 57 19.61 13.92 -11.01
C SER A 57 18.40 14.22 -10.13
N GLY A 58 17.50 13.24 -10.00
CA GLY A 58 16.30 13.38 -9.20
C GLY A 58 15.54 12.07 -9.12
N LYS A 59 14.27 12.15 -8.74
CA LYS A 59 13.41 10.99 -8.59
C LYS A 59 11.96 11.30 -8.95
N TYR A 60 11.34 10.38 -9.66
CA TYR A 60 9.92 10.37 -9.91
C TYR A 60 9.24 9.54 -8.82
N ARG A 61 8.33 10.16 -8.06
CA ARG A 61 7.50 9.49 -7.05
C ARG A 61 6.12 9.26 -7.62
N TYR A 62 5.80 8.01 -7.90
CA TYR A 62 4.47 7.58 -8.29
C TYR A 62 3.61 7.42 -7.03
N ASN A 63 2.47 8.10 -6.98
CA ASN A 63 1.54 8.07 -5.86
C ASN A 63 0.21 7.55 -6.36
N PHE A 64 -0.19 6.39 -5.86
CA PHE A 64 -1.48 5.77 -6.09
C PHE A 64 -2.23 5.73 -4.75
N ASN A 65 -3.34 6.46 -4.68
CA ASN A 65 -4.13 6.51 -3.46
C ASN A 65 -5.36 5.63 -3.63
N TYR A 66 -5.61 4.79 -2.65
CA TYR A 66 -6.69 3.82 -2.65
C TYR A 66 -7.59 3.99 -1.44
N ILE A 67 -8.90 3.72 -1.64
CA ILE A 67 -9.76 3.24 -0.57
C ILE A 67 -9.62 1.72 -0.56
N GLU A 68 -9.17 1.16 0.53
CA GLU A 68 -8.87 -0.26 0.70
C GLU A 68 -9.79 -0.87 1.76
N ILE A 69 -10.32 -2.05 1.48
CA ILE A 69 -11.23 -2.80 2.36
C ILE A 69 -10.62 -4.17 2.62
N PRO A 70 -9.74 -4.28 3.63
CA PRO A 70 -9.24 -5.57 4.08
C PRO A 70 -10.30 -6.31 4.92
N VAL A 71 -10.31 -7.63 4.79
CA VAL A 71 -11.02 -8.54 5.71
C VAL A 71 -10.06 -9.62 6.12
N SER A 72 -9.74 -9.68 7.40
CA SER A 72 -8.74 -10.59 7.95
C SER A 72 -9.32 -11.48 9.05
N LEU A 73 -8.82 -12.70 9.13
CA LEU A 73 -8.92 -13.54 10.33
C LEU A 73 -7.79 -13.15 11.26
N VAL A 74 -8.11 -12.94 12.52
CA VAL A 74 -7.16 -12.61 13.59
C VAL A 74 -7.17 -13.73 14.61
N ILE A 75 -6.01 -14.34 14.82
CA ILE A 75 -5.80 -15.44 15.76
C ILE A 75 -4.92 -14.94 16.91
N ASN A 76 -5.45 -14.96 18.13
CA ASN A 76 -4.68 -14.64 19.32
C ASN A 76 -3.83 -15.85 19.71
N VAL A 77 -2.52 -15.79 19.46
CA VAL A 77 -1.57 -16.87 19.80
C VAL A 77 -1.01 -16.74 21.21
N ALA A 78 -1.13 -15.54 21.80
CA ALA A 78 -0.84 -15.27 23.21
C ALA A 78 -1.73 -14.14 23.74
N LYS A 79 -1.69 -13.85 25.04
CA LYS A 79 -2.56 -12.84 25.70
C LYS A 79 -2.51 -11.45 25.00
N LYS A 80 -1.36 -11.09 24.45
CA LYS A 80 -1.14 -9.78 23.82
C LYS A 80 -0.67 -9.87 22.37
N PHE A 81 -0.45 -11.07 21.85
CA PHE A 81 0.10 -11.27 20.52
C PHE A 81 -0.90 -11.99 19.62
N ASN A 82 -1.10 -11.43 18.44
CA ASN A 82 -1.99 -11.99 17.44
C ASN A 82 -1.32 -12.06 16.05
N VAL A 83 -1.81 -12.97 15.25
CA VAL A 83 -1.45 -13.12 13.83
C VAL A 83 -2.71 -12.87 13.02
N LEU A 84 -2.58 -12.15 11.93
CA LEU A 84 -3.69 -11.92 11.01
C LEU A 84 -3.34 -12.41 9.60
N ALA A 85 -4.36 -12.92 8.90
CA ALA A 85 -4.28 -13.29 7.50
C ALA A 85 -5.62 -13.06 6.83
N GLY A 86 -5.62 -12.55 5.61
CA GLY A 86 -6.85 -12.27 4.89
C GLY A 86 -6.62 -11.79 3.46
N GLY A 87 -7.67 -11.20 2.90
CA GLY A 87 -7.64 -10.55 1.60
C GLY A 87 -8.04 -9.09 1.70
N TYR A 88 -7.73 -8.33 0.67
CA TYR A 88 -8.20 -6.97 0.52
C TYR A 88 -8.74 -6.73 -0.88
N SER A 89 -9.65 -5.79 -0.98
CA SER A 89 -10.04 -5.11 -2.22
C SER A 89 -9.74 -3.62 -2.07
N ALA A 90 -9.36 -2.96 -3.17
CA ALA A 90 -8.98 -1.57 -3.14
C ALA A 90 -9.44 -0.83 -4.42
N PHE A 91 -9.87 0.41 -4.26
CA PHE A 91 -10.35 1.26 -5.35
C PHE A 91 -9.44 2.47 -5.48
N LEU A 92 -8.88 2.66 -6.68
CA LEU A 92 -8.00 3.77 -7.01
C LEU A 92 -8.77 5.09 -7.00
N THR A 93 -8.40 6.00 -6.11
CA THR A 93 -9.00 7.34 -6.00
C THR A 93 -8.20 8.40 -6.73
N SER A 94 -6.87 8.30 -6.73
CA SER A 94 -6.01 9.21 -7.49
C SER A 94 -4.68 8.58 -7.89
N ALA A 95 -4.14 9.03 -9.02
CA ALA A 95 -2.81 8.69 -9.51
C ALA A 95 -2.04 9.98 -9.82
N LYS A 96 -0.86 10.17 -9.22
CA LYS A 96 -0.02 11.36 -9.40
C LYS A 96 1.45 10.98 -9.49
N VAL A 97 2.20 11.73 -10.29
CA VAL A 97 3.68 11.68 -10.30
C VAL A 97 4.19 12.99 -9.75
N LYS A 98 5.17 12.92 -8.86
CA LYS A 98 5.93 14.08 -8.37
C LYS A 98 7.35 13.96 -8.88
N ASP A 99 7.81 15.01 -9.53
CA ASP A 99 9.23 15.19 -9.83
C ASP A 99 9.91 15.85 -8.63
N VAL A 100 10.94 15.20 -8.11
CA VAL A 100 11.66 15.64 -6.92
C VAL A 100 13.15 15.70 -7.26
N ASP A 101 13.77 16.85 -7.07
CA ASP A 101 15.21 17.05 -7.31
C ASP A 101 16.09 16.28 -6.30
N ALA A 102 17.42 16.33 -6.51
CA ALA A 102 18.40 15.71 -5.62
C ALA A 102 18.37 16.27 -4.19
N ASN A 103 17.90 17.51 -4.00
CA ASN A 103 17.81 18.19 -2.70
C ASN A 103 16.49 17.88 -1.97
N GLY A 104 15.55 17.19 -2.65
CA GLY A 104 14.25 16.84 -2.09
C GLY A 104 13.14 17.85 -2.39
N ASN A 105 13.40 18.90 -3.17
CA ASN A 105 12.39 19.88 -3.56
C ASN A 105 11.48 19.30 -4.66
N ILE A 106 10.21 19.64 -4.60
CA ILE A 106 9.23 19.22 -5.60
C ILE A 106 9.27 20.22 -6.75
N ASN A 107 9.79 19.82 -7.92
CA ASN A 107 9.84 20.64 -9.13
C ASN A 107 8.51 20.64 -9.90
N GLY A 108 7.71 19.58 -9.74
CA GLY A 108 6.42 19.47 -10.42
C GLY A 108 5.54 18.36 -9.87
N VAL A 109 4.25 18.53 -10.04
CA VAL A 109 3.24 17.51 -9.72
C VAL A 109 2.35 17.34 -10.95
N THR A 110 2.35 16.15 -11.53
CA THR A 110 1.49 15.80 -12.66
C THR A 110 0.42 14.82 -12.19
N THR A 111 -0.84 15.18 -12.42
CA THR A 111 -1.95 14.24 -12.23
C THR A 111 -2.00 13.33 -13.45
N LEU A 112 -1.90 12.03 -13.20
CA LEU A 112 -2.02 11.01 -14.24
C LEU A 112 -3.49 10.74 -14.55
N ASN A 113 -3.80 10.43 -15.81
CA ASN A 113 -5.14 9.97 -16.15
C ASN A 113 -5.36 8.58 -15.50
N LYS A 114 -6.35 8.50 -14.61
CA LYS A 114 -6.70 7.26 -13.91
C LYS A 114 -7.14 6.14 -14.85
N ASP A 115 -7.66 6.48 -16.03
CA ASP A 115 -8.13 5.51 -17.00
C ASP A 115 -7.00 4.64 -17.57
N ASN A 116 -5.75 5.08 -17.42
CA ASN A 116 -4.54 4.35 -17.78
C ASN A 116 -4.14 3.28 -16.75
N PHE A 117 -4.82 3.23 -15.61
CA PHE A 117 -4.54 2.32 -14.51
C PHE A 117 -5.78 1.50 -14.16
N GLU A 118 -5.54 0.34 -13.57
CA GLU A 118 -6.62 -0.47 -13.02
C GLU A 118 -7.26 0.24 -11.84
N SER A 119 -8.56 0.51 -11.96
CA SER A 119 -9.33 1.21 -10.92
C SER A 119 -9.58 0.34 -9.69
N PHE A 120 -9.48 -0.98 -9.86
CA PHE A 120 -9.71 -1.97 -8.82
C PHE A 120 -8.48 -2.85 -8.66
N ASP A 121 -7.99 -2.96 -7.44
CA ASP A 121 -6.89 -3.83 -7.01
C ASP A 121 -7.42 -4.79 -5.94
N TYR A 122 -6.83 -5.98 -5.85
CA TYR A 122 -7.11 -6.96 -4.81
C TYR A 122 -5.87 -7.78 -4.53
N GLY A 123 -5.81 -8.34 -3.33
CA GLY A 123 -4.64 -9.11 -2.92
C GLY A 123 -4.79 -9.77 -1.57
N LEU A 124 -3.67 -10.21 -1.06
CA LEU A 124 -3.54 -10.87 0.23
C LEU A 124 -2.91 -9.91 1.24
N VAL A 125 -3.29 -10.10 2.50
CA VAL A 125 -2.69 -9.41 3.64
C VAL A 125 -2.36 -10.41 4.72
N GLY A 126 -1.17 -10.27 5.31
CA GLY A 126 -0.76 -11.03 6.48
C GLY A 126 0.01 -10.14 7.45
N GLY A 127 -0.01 -10.46 8.73
CA GLY A 127 0.67 -9.61 9.69
C GLY A 127 0.67 -10.15 11.11
N LEU A 128 1.30 -9.35 11.96
CA LEU A 128 1.46 -9.57 13.39
C LEU A 128 0.89 -8.36 14.11
N GLY A 129 0.25 -8.60 15.25
CA GLY A 129 -0.29 -7.55 16.09
C GLY A 129 0.07 -7.77 17.55
N PHE A 130 0.25 -6.67 18.26
CA PHE A 130 0.49 -6.64 19.68
C PHE A 130 -0.54 -5.73 20.34
N ASP A 131 -1.38 -6.31 21.20
CA ASP A 131 -2.46 -5.63 21.91
C ASP A 131 -1.98 -5.19 23.31
N ILE A 132 -2.04 -3.88 23.59
CA ILE A 132 -1.74 -3.27 24.88
C ILE A 132 -2.97 -2.48 25.31
N GLU A 133 -3.75 -3.02 26.23
CA GLU A 133 -5.00 -2.38 26.66
C GLU A 133 -5.90 -2.06 25.45
N ASN A 134 -6.19 -0.80 25.20
CA ASN A 134 -6.99 -0.33 24.09
C ASN A 134 -6.18 0.00 22.82
N THR A 135 -4.88 -0.31 22.81
CA THR A 135 -3.98 0.00 21.69
C THR A 135 -3.52 -1.27 21.00
N ASN A 136 -3.60 -1.31 19.68
CA ASN A 136 -3.01 -2.36 18.85
C ASN A 136 -1.84 -1.77 18.05
N ILE A 137 -0.68 -2.39 18.13
CA ILE A 137 0.47 -2.11 17.26
C ILE A 137 0.57 -3.26 16.27
N GLY A 138 0.52 -2.96 14.98
CA GLY A 138 0.50 -3.95 13.91
C GLY A 138 1.62 -3.77 12.90
N LEU A 139 2.25 -4.88 12.52
CA LEU A 139 3.13 -4.97 11.35
C LEU A 139 2.43 -5.84 10.31
N ARG A 140 2.25 -5.33 9.09
CA ARG A 140 1.50 -6.01 8.03
C ARG A 140 2.28 -6.01 6.74
N TYR A 141 2.10 -7.05 5.96
CA TYR A 141 2.51 -7.15 4.58
C TYR A 141 1.28 -7.37 3.69
N SER A 142 1.12 -6.54 2.67
CA SER A 142 0.07 -6.66 1.66
C SER A 142 0.69 -6.88 0.30
N TYR A 143 0.19 -7.87 -0.44
CA TYR A 143 0.65 -8.23 -1.78
C TYR A 143 -0.52 -8.22 -2.76
N GLY A 144 -0.43 -7.35 -3.79
CA GLY A 144 -1.41 -7.25 -4.86
C GLY A 144 -1.30 -8.43 -5.83
N LEU A 145 -2.43 -8.98 -6.18
CA LEU A 145 -2.53 -10.08 -7.16
C LEU A 145 -2.84 -9.55 -8.56
N LYS A 146 -3.33 -8.31 -8.66
CA LYS A 146 -3.67 -7.65 -9.92
C LYS A 146 -2.58 -6.68 -10.36
N ASN A 147 -2.35 -6.60 -11.66
CA ASN A 147 -1.46 -5.62 -12.26
C ASN A 147 -2.10 -4.23 -12.20
N ILE A 148 -1.27 -3.18 -12.09
CA ILE A 148 -1.72 -1.80 -11.86
C ILE A 148 -1.94 -1.07 -13.17
N GLY A 149 -1.07 -1.28 -14.17
CA GLY A 149 -1.14 -0.58 -15.47
C GLY A 149 -2.08 -1.25 -16.44
N LYS A 150 -2.76 -0.45 -17.25
CA LYS A 150 -3.55 -0.90 -18.41
C LYS A 150 -2.77 -0.73 -19.70
N ASP A 151 -3.07 -1.58 -20.67
CA ASP A 151 -2.57 -1.43 -22.05
C ASP A 151 -3.15 -0.19 -22.74
N GLY A 152 -2.40 0.39 -23.69
CA GLY A 152 -2.88 1.45 -24.57
C GLY A 152 -2.40 2.87 -24.22
N SER A 153 -1.62 3.04 -23.13
CA SER A 153 -0.96 4.32 -22.83
C SER A 153 0.48 4.10 -22.38
N LEU A 154 1.35 5.11 -22.59
CA LEU A 154 2.75 5.05 -22.17
C LEU A 154 2.89 4.77 -20.65
N SER A 155 2.11 5.47 -19.83
CA SER A 155 2.15 5.31 -18.38
C SER A 155 1.55 3.99 -17.90
N GLY A 156 0.51 3.47 -18.56
CA GLY A 156 -0.06 2.16 -18.29
C GLY A 156 0.89 1.04 -18.68
N ASN A 157 1.49 1.14 -19.86
CA ASN A 157 2.43 0.12 -20.37
C ASN A 157 3.69 -0.01 -19.51
N LEU A 158 4.21 1.08 -18.94
CA LEU A 158 5.35 1.07 -18.02
C LEU A 158 5.08 0.29 -16.73
N LEU A 159 3.82 0.22 -16.30
CA LEU A 159 3.38 -0.41 -15.06
C LEU A 159 2.46 -1.62 -15.29
N ARG A 160 2.41 -2.12 -16.54
CA ARG A 160 1.51 -3.21 -16.95
C ARG A 160 1.68 -4.47 -16.10
N ASP A 161 2.92 -4.83 -15.79
CA ASP A 161 3.24 -6.03 -15.00
C ASP A 161 3.53 -5.71 -13.53
N ALA A 162 3.32 -4.45 -13.13
CA ALA A 162 3.57 -4.00 -11.77
C ALA A 162 2.44 -4.40 -10.81
N LYS A 163 2.80 -4.93 -9.64
CA LYS A 163 1.89 -5.28 -8.55
C LYS A 163 2.25 -4.49 -7.30
N ASN A 164 1.24 -4.17 -6.48
CA ASN A 164 1.44 -3.52 -5.20
C ASN A 164 2.11 -4.47 -4.19
N SER A 165 3.18 -4.00 -3.55
CA SER A 165 3.84 -4.67 -2.43
C SER A 165 4.04 -3.65 -1.31
N VAL A 166 3.46 -3.89 -0.14
CA VAL A 166 3.40 -2.88 0.93
C VAL A 166 3.67 -3.51 2.30
N ILE A 167 4.64 -2.94 3.01
CA ILE A 167 4.83 -3.19 4.45
C ILE A 167 4.23 -2.01 5.20
N SER A 168 3.38 -2.27 6.18
CA SER A 168 2.73 -1.23 6.99
C SER A 168 3.00 -1.42 8.47
N LEU A 169 3.36 -0.34 9.16
CA LEU A 169 3.36 -0.24 10.61
C LEU A 169 2.15 0.60 11.02
N THR A 170 1.26 0.04 11.82
CA THR A 170 0.00 0.65 12.24
C THR A 170 -0.09 0.76 13.75
N ILE A 171 -0.75 1.80 14.21
CA ILE A 171 -1.20 1.95 15.59
C ILE A 171 -2.71 2.15 15.53
N GLY A 172 -3.45 1.31 16.22
CA GLY A 172 -4.90 1.36 16.30
C GLY A 172 -5.36 1.56 17.73
N PHE A 173 -6.46 2.29 17.92
CA PHE A 173 -7.08 2.50 19.23
C PHE A 173 -8.49 1.92 19.18
N ALA A 174 -8.83 1.10 20.18
CA ALA A 174 -10.20 0.67 20.42
C ALA A 174 -10.95 1.79 21.15
N LEU A 175 -12.15 2.09 20.67
CA LEU A 175 -13.09 3.05 21.26
C LEU A 175 -14.04 2.32 22.21
#